data_03b65c08fa755b1da8af0fe4a0bf2c8e
#
_entry.id   03b65c08fa755b1da8af0fe4a0bf2c8e
#
_cell.length_a   1.000
_cell.length_b   1.000
_cell.length_c   1.000
_cell.angle_alpha   90.00
_cell.angle_beta   90.00
_cell.angle_gamma   90.00
#
_symmetry.space_group_name_H-M   'P 1'
#
loop_
_entity.id
_entity.type
_entity.pdbx_description
1 polymer ?
#
loop_
_entity_poly.entity_id
_entity_poly.type
_entity_poly.pdbx_seq_one_letter_code
_entity_poly.pdbx_strand_id
1 'polypeptide(L)'
;MLLLLPTAGVFAKIDYENKILGTDRNISYTGRTERTTDGTVSYDWVGTYFQTDFTGGSIAVNISDTGTSFHNLFIDGKLIKKIKVNGNESHNVVLADGLDRGVHRLCLQKCTEGEYGRTTIHGLCLARGGTLKAVAPKERMIEVIGDSYTCGFGTESNNANDRFQLETENCNKAYGCIIAHYFNADYVLVAHSGQGLIKDWGDTVQVSAQNMSTRYTQVYDNYNRKTYDFKEYRPQLVIINLGTNDFALGAIPTAEQYVNAYLKLIDTVKLHYGDIPVFCIIPYSAGLYLTACLRQLKEKTATHNHIYVASPMPDIITQDYDMGAAWHPNYQGQRKIAMTLIPQISAIMGWQLNSYDL
;
A
#
# COMPACT_ATOMS: atom_id res chain seq x y z
N MET A 1 30.76 43.57 -23.38
CA MET A 1 29.77 42.92 -22.49
C MET A 1 28.89 42.05 -23.38
N LEU A 2 29.29 40.78 -23.56
CA LEU A 2 28.55 39.81 -24.38
C LEU A 2 27.41 39.26 -23.52
N LEU A 3 26.18 39.60 -23.84
CA LEU A 3 24.98 38.99 -23.29
C LEU A 3 24.87 37.54 -23.85
N LEU A 4 25.21 36.56 -23.04
CA LEU A 4 24.84 35.17 -23.28
C LEU A 4 23.32 35.06 -23.09
N LEU A 5 22.58 35.04 -24.20
CA LEU A 5 21.17 34.62 -24.19
C LEU A 5 21.13 33.15 -23.74
N PRO A 6 20.25 32.76 -22.80
CA PRO A 6 20.08 31.36 -22.47
C PRO A 6 19.55 30.66 -23.72
N THR A 7 20.25 29.65 -24.19
CA THR A 7 19.75 28.75 -25.23
C THR A 7 18.53 28.05 -24.63
N ALA A 8 17.33 28.39 -25.14
CA ALA A 8 16.13 27.63 -24.85
C ALA A 8 16.39 26.18 -25.30
N GLY A 9 16.60 25.30 -24.35
CA GLY A 9 16.73 23.87 -24.61
C GLY A 9 15.48 23.42 -25.34
N VAL A 10 15.62 22.89 -26.55
CA VAL A 10 14.51 22.23 -27.26
C VAL A 10 14.24 20.93 -26.50
N PHE A 11 13.26 20.95 -25.60
CA PHE A 11 12.80 19.75 -24.91
C PHE A 11 12.25 18.76 -25.95
N ALA A 12 12.67 17.52 -25.90
CA ALA A 12 12.22 16.50 -26.81
C ALA A 12 10.75 16.16 -26.53
N LYS A 13 9.88 16.40 -27.51
CA LYS A 13 8.45 16.12 -27.41
C LYS A 13 8.18 14.63 -27.21
N ILE A 14 7.21 14.30 -26.33
CA ILE A 14 6.75 12.92 -26.12
C ILE A 14 6.20 12.34 -27.43
N ASP A 15 6.63 11.14 -27.78
CA ASP A 15 6.14 10.39 -28.93
C ASP A 15 4.99 9.47 -28.49
N TYR A 16 3.77 9.96 -28.66
CA TYR A 16 2.56 9.21 -28.30
C TYR A 16 2.21 8.07 -29.27
N GLU A 17 2.79 8.07 -30.46
CA GLU A 17 2.57 7.01 -31.46
C GLU A 17 3.37 5.74 -31.15
N ASN A 18 4.48 5.89 -30.44
CA ASN A 18 5.37 4.79 -30.06
C ASN A 18 5.14 4.41 -28.58
N LYS A 19 4.02 3.77 -28.30
CA LYS A 19 3.64 3.31 -26.96
C LYS A 19 4.34 2.00 -26.60
N ILE A 20 5.07 1.98 -25.49
CA ILE A 20 5.62 0.77 -24.85
C ILE A 20 4.51 0.15 -24.02
N LEU A 21 4.19 -1.13 -24.25
CA LEU A 21 3.08 -1.82 -23.57
C LEU A 21 3.26 -1.86 -22.04
N GLY A 22 2.15 -1.85 -21.30
CA GLY A 22 2.16 -1.95 -19.84
C GLY A 22 2.84 -3.21 -19.31
N THR A 23 2.84 -4.30 -20.10
CA THR A 23 3.50 -5.57 -19.76
C THR A 23 4.99 -5.61 -20.11
N ASP A 24 5.59 -4.53 -20.64
CA ASP A 24 7.01 -4.49 -20.96
C ASP A 24 7.87 -4.87 -19.75
N ARG A 25 8.90 -5.69 -19.97
CA ARG A 25 9.78 -6.19 -18.91
C ARG A 25 10.59 -5.12 -18.19
N ASN A 26 10.71 -3.94 -18.78
CA ASN A 26 11.39 -2.79 -18.17
C ASN A 26 10.49 -1.97 -17.25
N ILE A 27 9.22 -2.35 -17.08
CA ILE A 27 8.29 -1.79 -16.10
C ILE A 27 8.15 -2.79 -14.96
N SER A 28 8.73 -2.45 -13.79
CA SER A 28 8.72 -3.32 -12.61
C SER A 28 7.51 -3.00 -11.73
N TYR A 29 6.58 -3.93 -11.60
CA TYR A 29 5.39 -3.79 -10.75
C TYR A 29 5.65 -4.42 -9.37
N THR A 30 5.14 -3.79 -8.32
CA THR A 30 5.11 -4.32 -6.96
C THR A 30 3.68 -4.20 -6.42
N GLY A 31 3.13 -5.32 -5.97
CA GLY A 31 1.73 -5.47 -5.58
C GLY A 31 1.04 -6.55 -6.37
N ARG A 32 -0.25 -6.72 -6.13
CA ARG A 32 -1.06 -7.73 -6.83
C ARG A 32 -1.58 -7.14 -8.13
N THR A 33 -1.17 -7.72 -9.25
CA THR A 33 -1.51 -7.24 -10.60
C THR A 33 -2.05 -8.36 -11.47
N GLU A 34 -2.84 -7.99 -12.45
CA GLU A 34 -3.24 -8.89 -13.55
C GLU A 34 -2.63 -8.38 -14.87
N ARG A 35 -1.87 -9.25 -15.52
CA ARG A 35 -1.31 -9.01 -16.85
C ARG A 35 -2.20 -9.65 -17.89
N THR A 36 -2.53 -8.93 -18.94
CA THR A 36 -3.39 -9.40 -20.01
C THR A 36 -2.61 -9.65 -21.31
N THR A 37 -3.18 -10.44 -22.20
CA THR A 37 -2.55 -10.78 -23.49
C THR A 37 -2.52 -9.61 -24.47
N ASP A 38 -3.34 -8.57 -24.26
CA ASP A 38 -3.33 -7.34 -25.04
C ASP A 38 -2.24 -6.34 -24.60
N GLY A 39 -1.42 -6.73 -23.61
CA GLY A 39 -0.29 -5.95 -23.15
C GLY A 39 -0.60 -4.93 -22.07
N THR A 40 -1.77 -5.03 -21.42
CA THR A 40 -2.13 -4.15 -20.30
C THR A 40 -1.85 -4.79 -18.94
N VAL A 41 -1.76 -3.96 -17.90
CA VAL A 41 -1.61 -4.40 -16.50
C VAL A 41 -2.64 -3.69 -15.65
N SER A 42 -3.49 -4.46 -14.96
CA SER A 42 -4.54 -3.94 -14.08
C SER A 42 -4.29 -4.27 -12.62
N TYR A 43 -4.65 -3.36 -11.73
CA TYR A 43 -4.56 -3.52 -10.28
C TYR A 43 -5.52 -2.58 -9.56
N ASP A 44 -5.92 -2.96 -8.35
CA ASP A 44 -6.78 -2.09 -7.52
C ASP A 44 -6.36 -2.02 -6.05
N TRP A 45 -5.57 -2.97 -5.54
CA TRP A 45 -5.06 -2.89 -4.19
C TRP A 45 -4.32 -1.58 -3.94
N VAL A 46 -4.65 -0.94 -2.83
CA VAL A 46 -3.95 0.26 -2.34
C VAL A 46 -2.46 -0.01 -2.21
N GLY A 47 -1.64 0.99 -2.51
CA GLY A 47 -0.17 0.87 -2.40
C GLY A 47 0.50 0.13 -3.55
N THR A 48 -0.23 -0.49 -4.48
CA THR A 48 0.37 -1.07 -5.68
C THR A 48 1.07 0.00 -6.51
N TYR A 49 2.29 -0.27 -6.94
CA TYR A 49 3.07 0.68 -7.72
C TYR A 49 3.86 0.02 -8.85
N PHE A 50 4.23 0.81 -9.83
CA PHE A 50 5.26 0.42 -10.78
C PHE A 50 6.43 1.40 -10.78
N GLN A 51 7.59 0.89 -11.17
CA GLN A 51 8.83 1.66 -11.31
C GLN A 51 9.51 1.35 -12.64
N THR A 52 10.21 2.33 -13.17
CA THR A 52 11.13 2.17 -14.31
C THR A 52 12.17 3.28 -14.27
N ASP A 53 13.38 2.98 -14.69
CA ASP A 53 14.36 4.00 -15.04
C ASP A 53 14.15 4.39 -16.50
N PHE A 54 14.09 5.69 -16.81
CA PHE A 54 13.86 6.19 -18.16
C PHE A 54 14.88 7.27 -18.55
N THR A 55 15.06 7.43 -19.85
CA THR A 55 15.89 8.50 -20.44
C THR A 55 15.08 9.37 -21.39
N GLY A 56 15.65 10.48 -21.84
CA GLY A 56 15.03 11.37 -22.82
C GLY A 56 14.32 12.59 -22.21
N GLY A 57 14.21 12.65 -20.88
CA GLY A 57 13.73 13.84 -20.16
C GLY A 57 12.22 14.02 -20.11
N SER A 58 11.42 13.24 -20.85
CA SER A 58 9.96 13.32 -20.85
C SER A 58 9.31 11.97 -20.95
N ILE A 59 8.25 11.73 -20.18
CA ILE A 59 7.50 10.46 -20.11
C ILE A 59 6.04 10.72 -19.79
N ALA A 60 5.14 9.97 -20.44
CA ALA A 60 3.73 9.91 -20.12
C ALA A 60 3.27 8.47 -19.92
N VAL A 61 2.22 8.27 -19.15
CA VAL A 61 1.51 6.99 -19.01
C VAL A 61 0.21 7.04 -19.77
N ASN A 62 -0.11 5.98 -20.53
CA ASN A 62 -1.45 5.74 -21.07
C ASN A 62 -2.18 4.86 -20.05
N ILE A 63 -3.24 5.43 -19.44
CA ILE A 63 -3.87 4.90 -18.22
C ILE A 63 -5.40 5.07 -18.29
N SER A 64 -6.12 4.17 -17.66
CA SER A 64 -7.56 4.29 -17.38
C SER A 64 -7.87 3.79 -15.97
N ASP A 65 -9.10 4.06 -15.52
CA ASP A 65 -9.59 3.59 -14.23
C ASP A 65 -11.08 3.28 -14.30
N THR A 66 -11.56 2.22 -13.65
CA THR A 66 -12.98 1.85 -13.66
C THR A 66 -13.86 2.82 -12.86
N GLY A 67 -13.26 3.66 -12.05
CA GLY A 67 -13.91 4.66 -11.22
C GLY A 67 -13.04 5.88 -11.07
N THR A 68 -12.56 6.16 -9.87
CA THR A 68 -11.60 7.26 -9.60
C THR A 68 -10.53 6.76 -8.65
N SER A 69 -9.27 6.91 -9.04
CA SER A 69 -8.12 6.61 -8.20
C SER A 69 -7.15 7.79 -8.15
N PHE A 70 -6.44 7.92 -7.03
CA PHE A 70 -5.34 8.85 -6.89
C PHE A 70 -4.01 8.10 -6.87
N HIS A 71 -2.98 8.69 -7.44
CA HIS A 71 -1.64 8.11 -7.55
C HIS A 71 -0.59 9.13 -7.12
N ASN A 72 0.33 8.72 -6.27
CA ASN A 72 1.55 9.48 -5.98
C ASN A 72 2.55 9.28 -7.12
N LEU A 73 3.02 10.37 -7.68
CA LEU A 73 4.10 10.39 -8.67
C LEU A 73 5.41 10.76 -7.99
N PHE A 74 6.40 9.88 -8.11
CA PHE A 74 7.76 10.16 -7.64
C PHE A 74 8.71 10.16 -8.85
N ILE A 75 9.62 11.13 -8.87
CA ILE A 75 10.77 11.19 -9.78
C ILE A 75 12.02 11.27 -8.92
N ASP A 76 12.97 10.38 -9.16
CA ASP A 76 14.24 10.29 -8.43
C ASP A 76 14.04 10.23 -6.89
N GLY A 77 13.02 9.47 -6.46
CA GLY A 77 12.65 9.29 -5.06
C GLY A 77 11.90 10.46 -4.42
N LYS A 78 11.69 11.58 -5.13
CA LYS A 78 10.96 12.75 -4.61
C LYS A 78 9.50 12.72 -5.06
N LEU A 79 8.58 12.92 -4.13
CA LEU A 79 7.16 13.12 -4.44
C LEU A 79 6.99 14.43 -5.23
N ILE A 80 6.52 14.33 -6.46
CA ILE A 80 6.31 15.47 -7.36
C ILE A 80 4.88 16.00 -7.25
N LYS A 81 3.90 15.10 -7.34
CA LYS A 81 2.47 15.44 -7.28
C LYS A 81 1.62 14.20 -7.03
N LYS A 82 0.37 14.43 -6.64
CA LYS A 82 -0.69 13.42 -6.64
C LYS A 82 -1.52 13.58 -7.91
N ILE A 83 -1.77 12.49 -8.61
CA ILE A 83 -2.47 12.47 -9.89
C ILE A 83 -3.84 11.81 -9.67
N LYS A 84 -4.90 12.45 -10.15
CA LYS A 84 -6.23 11.86 -10.24
C LYS A 84 -6.38 11.17 -11.59
N VAL A 85 -6.82 9.92 -11.58
CA VAL A 85 -7.18 9.14 -12.77
C VAL A 85 -8.64 8.72 -12.66
N ASN A 86 -9.42 8.92 -13.71
CA ASN A 86 -10.83 8.54 -13.72
C ASN A 86 -11.29 8.18 -15.14
N GLY A 87 -12.26 7.28 -15.21
CA GLY A 87 -12.91 6.87 -16.46
C GLY A 87 -12.26 5.68 -17.14
N ASN A 88 -13.10 4.87 -17.78
CA ASN A 88 -12.72 3.62 -18.44
C ASN A 88 -11.92 3.81 -19.74
N GLU A 89 -12.03 4.99 -20.36
CA GLU A 89 -11.30 5.28 -21.59
C GLU A 89 -9.85 5.61 -21.27
N SER A 90 -8.92 4.95 -21.98
CA SER A 90 -7.51 5.21 -21.80
C SER A 90 -7.11 6.59 -22.33
N HIS A 91 -6.33 7.29 -21.55
CA HIS A 91 -5.81 8.61 -21.92
C HIS A 91 -4.37 8.78 -21.47
N ASN A 92 -3.67 9.73 -22.08
CA ASN A 92 -2.28 10.00 -21.73
C ASN A 92 -2.18 11.03 -20.61
N VAL A 93 -1.42 10.69 -19.57
CA VAL A 93 -1.08 11.58 -18.45
C VAL A 93 0.42 11.83 -18.48
N VAL A 94 0.83 13.09 -18.63
CA VAL A 94 2.26 13.47 -18.56
C VAL A 94 2.74 13.35 -17.13
N LEU A 95 3.76 12.50 -16.93
CA LEU A 95 4.39 12.23 -15.64
C LEU A 95 5.61 13.14 -15.42
N ALA A 96 6.45 13.29 -16.44
CA ALA A 96 7.55 14.24 -16.43
C ALA A 96 7.72 14.86 -17.82
N ASP A 97 8.13 16.12 -17.86
CA ASP A 97 8.47 16.85 -19.08
C ASP A 97 9.58 17.87 -18.80
N GLY A 98 10.55 17.94 -19.71
CA GLY A 98 11.61 18.91 -19.62
C GLY A 98 12.72 18.63 -18.59
N LEU A 99 12.85 17.39 -18.14
CA LEU A 99 14.03 16.94 -17.38
C LEU A 99 15.23 16.87 -18.31
N ASP A 100 16.43 16.76 -17.77
CA ASP A 100 17.61 16.46 -18.57
C ASP A 100 17.46 15.08 -19.25
N ARG A 101 18.34 14.79 -20.21
CA ARG A 101 18.24 13.53 -20.97
C ARG A 101 18.89 12.33 -20.30
N GLY A 102 19.39 12.53 -19.07
CA GLY A 102 19.99 11.47 -18.26
C GLY A 102 19.02 10.38 -17.86
N VAL A 103 19.43 9.56 -16.90
CA VAL A 103 18.60 8.50 -16.33
C VAL A 103 17.83 9.06 -15.14
N HIS A 104 16.50 8.94 -15.20
CA HIS A 104 15.61 9.30 -14.11
C HIS A 104 14.80 8.10 -13.67
N ARG A 105 14.53 7.98 -12.39
CA ARG A 105 13.66 6.93 -11.83
C ARG A 105 12.24 7.43 -11.65
N LEU A 106 11.31 6.78 -12.33
CA LEU A 106 9.88 6.96 -12.15
C LEU A 106 9.32 5.93 -11.17
N CYS A 107 8.46 6.37 -10.24
CA CYS A 107 7.55 5.49 -9.49
C CYS A 107 6.15 6.11 -9.50
N LEU A 108 5.14 5.30 -9.85
CA LEU A 108 3.73 5.67 -9.80
C LEU A 108 3.01 4.69 -8.86
N GLN A 109 2.53 5.20 -7.71
CA GLN A 109 1.92 4.42 -6.63
C GLN A 109 0.44 4.77 -6.50
N LYS A 110 -0.44 3.77 -6.55
CA LYS A 110 -1.87 3.94 -6.23
C LYS A 110 -2.04 4.26 -4.74
N CYS A 111 -2.68 5.40 -4.42
CA CYS A 111 -2.90 5.83 -3.04
C CYS A 111 -4.23 5.37 -2.46
N THR A 112 -5.20 5.02 -3.30
CA THR A 112 -6.60 4.78 -2.93
C THR A 112 -7.00 3.33 -3.11
N GLU A 113 -8.06 2.91 -2.41
CA GLU A 113 -8.55 1.53 -2.39
C GLU A 113 -9.23 1.10 -3.69
N GLY A 114 -9.38 -0.21 -3.89
CA GLY A 114 -10.00 -0.80 -5.06
C GLY A 114 -11.52 -0.58 -5.14
N GLU A 115 -12.16 -0.31 -4.03
CA GLU A 115 -13.57 0.06 -3.95
C GLU A 115 -13.88 1.27 -4.85
N TYR A 116 -12.96 2.23 -4.94
CA TYR A 116 -13.13 3.47 -5.69
C TYR A 116 -12.73 3.37 -7.15
N GLY A 117 -11.91 2.39 -7.52
CA GLY A 117 -11.51 2.18 -8.90
C GLY A 117 -10.36 1.20 -9.08
N ARG A 118 -10.37 0.55 -10.24
CA ARG A 118 -9.31 -0.33 -10.72
C ARG A 118 -8.54 0.37 -11.81
N THR A 119 -7.26 0.58 -11.58
CA THR A 119 -6.34 1.20 -12.52
C THR A 119 -5.85 0.20 -13.56
N THR A 120 -5.81 0.61 -14.82
CA THR A 120 -5.19 -0.16 -15.91
C THR A 120 -4.11 0.66 -16.59
N ILE A 121 -2.90 0.13 -16.63
CA ILE A 121 -1.76 0.69 -17.36
C ILE A 121 -1.74 0.08 -18.76
N HIS A 122 -2.02 0.89 -19.77
CA HIS A 122 -1.99 0.49 -21.17
C HIS A 122 -0.59 0.60 -21.78
N GLY A 123 0.25 1.45 -21.20
CA GLY A 123 1.64 1.60 -21.61
C GLY A 123 2.27 2.93 -21.22
N LEU A 124 3.52 3.10 -21.62
CA LEU A 124 4.30 4.32 -21.44
C LEU A 124 4.71 4.91 -22.78
N CYS A 125 4.74 6.23 -22.86
CA CYS A 125 5.22 6.99 -24.01
C CYS A 125 6.40 7.86 -23.58
N LEU A 126 7.49 7.80 -24.34
CA LEU A 126 8.73 8.52 -24.06
C LEU A 126 8.97 9.63 -25.09
N ALA A 127 9.83 10.56 -24.75
CA ALA A 127 10.41 11.44 -25.75
C ALA A 127 11.21 10.62 -26.79
N ARG A 128 11.28 11.10 -28.01
CA ARG A 128 11.97 10.41 -29.12
C ARG A 128 13.41 10.07 -28.76
N GLY A 129 13.75 8.79 -28.88
CA GLY A 129 15.06 8.24 -28.52
C GLY A 129 15.24 7.97 -27.02
N GLY A 130 14.18 8.13 -26.21
CA GLY A 130 14.15 7.69 -24.83
C GLY A 130 14.10 6.16 -24.72
N THR A 131 14.56 5.63 -23.60
CA THR A 131 14.60 4.19 -23.30
C THR A 131 14.05 3.92 -21.91
N LEU A 132 13.60 2.69 -21.68
CA LEU A 132 13.26 2.18 -20.35
C LEU A 132 14.27 1.14 -19.88
N LYS A 133 14.45 1.06 -18.56
CA LYS A 133 15.22 0.00 -17.90
C LYS A 133 14.50 -0.43 -16.63
N ALA A 134 14.43 -1.74 -16.41
CA ALA A 134 13.83 -2.30 -15.20
C ALA A 134 14.58 -1.85 -13.93
N VAL A 135 13.81 -1.56 -12.90
CA VAL A 135 14.33 -1.31 -11.54
C VAL A 135 14.42 -2.65 -10.83
N ALA A 136 15.57 -2.96 -10.27
CA ALA A 136 15.73 -4.16 -9.47
C ALA A 136 14.88 -4.07 -8.18
N PRO A 137 14.28 -5.18 -7.72
CA PRO A 137 13.58 -5.20 -6.44
C PRO A 137 14.58 -4.92 -5.31
N LYS A 138 14.09 -4.36 -4.22
CA LYS A 138 14.87 -4.17 -3.01
C LYS A 138 15.18 -5.53 -2.36
N GLU A 139 16.18 -5.56 -1.50
CA GLU A 139 16.55 -6.78 -0.76
C GLU A 139 15.48 -7.23 0.24
N ARG A 140 14.66 -6.28 0.71
CA ARG A 140 13.61 -6.52 1.69
C ARG A 140 12.25 -6.32 1.09
N MET A 141 11.30 -7.19 1.48
CA MET A 141 9.90 -7.12 1.11
C MET A 141 9.03 -7.33 2.33
N ILE A 142 8.08 -6.44 2.55
CA ILE A 142 7.09 -6.51 3.64
C ILE A 142 5.69 -6.61 3.04
N GLU A 143 4.89 -7.57 3.46
CA GLU A 143 3.44 -7.56 3.21
C GLU A 143 2.72 -7.03 4.45
N VAL A 144 1.75 -6.13 4.27
CA VAL A 144 0.92 -5.59 5.35
C VAL A 144 -0.54 -5.91 5.06
N ILE A 145 -1.15 -6.70 5.94
CA ILE A 145 -2.56 -7.06 5.89
C ILE A 145 -3.29 -6.18 6.91
N GLY A 146 -4.32 -5.44 6.48
CA GLY A 146 -4.99 -4.53 7.39
C GLY A 146 -6.29 -3.92 6.88
N ASP A 147 -6.70 -2.88 7.57
CA ASP A 147 -7.91 -2.13 7.33
C ASP A 147 -7.63 -0.67 6.93
N SER A 148 -8.54 0.25 7.21
CA SER A 148 -8.44 1.68 6.91
C SER A 148 -7.15 2.34 7.43
N TYR A 149 -6.59 1.86 8.55
CA TYR A 149 -5.32 2.38 9.07
C TYR A 149 -4.15 2.05 8.13
N THR A 150 -4.22 0.91 7.47
CA THR A 150 -3.22 0.49 6.47
C THR A 150 -3.45 1.16 5.12
N CYS A 151 -4.71 1.38 4.73
CA CYS A 151 -5.06 2.12 3.52
C CYS A 151 -4.62 3.57 3.56
N GLY A 152 -4.49 4.15 4.76
CA GLY A 152 -4.21 5.58 4.92
C GLY A 152 -5.45 6.43 4.72
N PHE A 153 -6.61 5.91 5.14
CA PHE A 153 -7.90 6.58 5.11
C PHE A 153 -7.84 7.93 5.81
N GLY A 154 -8.06 9.02 5.07
CA GLY A 154 -8.10 10.37 5.61
C GLY A 154 -6.76 10.93 6.14
N THR A 155 -5.62 10.29 5.85
CA THR A 155 -4.31 10.67 6.39
C THR A 155 -3.85 12.09 6.01
N GLU A 156 -4.41 12.68 4.96
CA GLU A 156 -4.08 14.04 4.51
C GLU A 156 -5.04 15.11 5.04
N SER A 157 -6.07 14.74 5.81
CA SER A 157 -6.83 15.66 6.64
C SER A 157 -6.12 15.86 7.99
N ASN A 158 -6.31 17.04 8.59
CA ASN A 158 -5.80 17.38 9.93
C ASN A 158 -6.93 17.65 10.92
N ASN A 159 -8.16 17.26 10.60
CA ASN A 159 -9.32 17.47 11.45
C ASN A 159 -10.14 16.17 11.56
N ALA A 160 -10.27 15.68 12.78
CA ALA A 160 -11.02 14.45 13.10
C ALA A 160 -12.49 14.49 12.65
N ASN A 161 -13.10 15.67 12.63
CA ASN A 161 -14.50 15.86 12.27
C ASN A 161 -14.74 16.05 10.77
N ASP A 162 -13.67 16.11 9.96
CA ASP A 162 -13.82 16.13 8.51
C ASP A 162 -14.48 14.82 8.06
N ARG A 163 -15.36 14.92 7.07
CA ARG A 163 -15.83 13.75 6.37
C ARG A 163 -14.72 13.23 5.47
N PHE A 164 -14.66 11.92 5.29
CA PHE A 164 -13.75 11.32 4.33
C PHE A 164 -13.95 11.92 2.94
N GLN A 165 -12.83 12.26 2.32
CA GLN A 165 -12.72 12.63 0.92
C GLN A 165 -11.66 11.74 0.30
N LEU A 166 -11.93 11.17 -0.88
CA LEU A 166 -11.03 10.22 -1.54
C LEU A 166 -9.64 10.81 -1.80
N GLU A 167 -9.55 12.10 -2.09
CA GLU A 167 -8.28 12.80 -2.25
C GLU A 167 -7.44 12.87 -0.98
N THR A 168 -8.03 12.71 0.20
CA THR A 168 -7.29 12.72 1.48
C THR A 168 -6.77 11.34 1.89
N GLU A 169 -7.12 10.29 1.16
CA GLU A 169 -6.57 8.96 1.35
C GLU A 169 -5.16 8.88 0.74
N ASN A 170 -4.20 8.38 1.52
CA ASN A 170 -2.84 8.23 1.04
C ASN A 170 -2.06 7.18 1.83
N CYS A 171 -1.99 5.97 1.28
CA CYS A 171 -1.28 4.86 1.91
C CYS A 171 0.22 5.11 2.09
N ASN A 172 0.83 5.98 1.27
CA ASN A 172 2.25 6.32 1.42
C ASN A 172 2.54 7.05 2.75
N LYS A 173 1.50 7.65 3.34
CA LYS A 173 1.54 8.30 4.65
C LYS A 173 1.05 7.39 5.78
N ALA A 174 0.65 6.15 5.50
CA ALA A 174 0.25 5.17 6.49
C ALA A 174 1.45 4.43 7.09
N TYR A 175 1.28 3.92 8.30
CA TYR A 175 2.34 3.26 9.08
C TYR A 175 3.06 2.14 8.30
N GLY A 176 2.34 1.36 7.49
CA GLY A 176 2.90 0.26 6.72
C GLY A 176 3.95 0.71 5.71
N CYS A 177 3.65 1.75 4.92
CA CYS A 177 4.60 2.35 4.00
C CYS A 177 5.75 3.07 4.74
N ILE A 178 5.47 3.75 5.85
CA ILE A 178 6.51 4.41 6.67
C ILE A 178 7.52 3.38 7.18
N ILE A 179 7.06 2.25 7.71
CA ILE A 179 7.92 1.13 8.15
C ILE A 179 8.75 0.58 6.98
N ALA A 180 8.11 0.34 5.84
CA ALA A 180 8.80 -0.19 4.67
C ALA A 180 9.89 0.78 4.16
N HIS A 181 9.61 2.07 4.10
CA HIS A 181 10.58 3.09 3.72
C HIS A 181 11.75 3.15 4.72
N TYR A 182 11.45 3.11 6.02
CA TYR A 182 12.45 3.14 7.08
C TYR A 182 13.47 1.99 6.94
N PHE A 183 13.00 0.77 6.65
CA PHE A 183 13.85 -0.40 6.46
C PHE A 183 14.35 -0.57 5.02
N ASN A 184 14.14 0.39 4.16
CA ASN A 184 14.45 0.31 2.72
C ASN A 184 13.91 -0.98 2.09
N ALA A 185 12.64 -1.29 2.36
CA ALA A 185 11.94 -2.46 1.83
C ALA A 185 10.98 -2.06 0.70
N ASP A 186 10.75 -2.97 -0.24
CA ASP A 186 9.53 -2.98 -1.05
C ASP A 186 8.36 -3.44 -0.20
N TYR A 187 7.14 -3.14 -0.59
CA TYR A 187 5.96 -3.49 0.20
C TYR A 187 4.76 -3.83 -0.67
N VAL A 188 3.89 -4.66 -0.12
CA VAL A 188 2.55 -4.94 -0.64
C VAL A 188 1.54 -4.70 0.47
N LEU A 189 0.50 -3.92 0.18
CA LEU A 189 -0.60 -3.69 1.10
C LEU A 189 -1.80 -4.53 0.64
N VAL A 190 -2.32 -5.35 1.53
CA VAL A 190 -3.57 -6.10 1.35
C VAL A 190 -4.54 -5.58 2.39
N ALA A 191 -5.18 -4.46 2.08
CA ALA A 191 -5.97 -3.71 3.03
C ALA A 191 -7.23 -3.12 2.40
N HIS A 192 -8.31 -3.05 3.20
CA HIS A 192 -9.60 -2.48 2.80
C HIS A 192 -10.29 -1.84 4.01
N SER A 193 -10.76 -0.62 3.85
CA SER A 193 -11.41 0.14 4.91
C SER A 193 -12.73 -0.49 5.35
N GLY A 194 -12.99 -0.46 6.65
CA GLY A 194 -14.20 -1.05 7.23
C GLY A 194 -14.17 -2.58 7.33
N GLN A 195 -13.19 -3.26 6.74
CA GLN A 195 -13.09 -4.72 6.85
C GLN A 195 -12.42 -5.16 8.13
N GLY A 196 -13.05 -6.13 8.81
CA GLY A 196 -12.41 -6.87 9.88
C GLY A 196 -11.81 -8.18 9.41
N LEU A 197 -11.23 -8.91 10.33
CA LEU A 197 -10.71 -10.26 10.07
C LEU A 197 -11.83 -11.21 9.65
N ILE A 198 -12.96 -11.18 10.36
CA ILE A 198 -14.15 -11.99 10.11
C ILE A 198 -15.45 -11.20 10.07
N LYS A 199 -15.50 -10.00 10.65
CA LYS A 199 -16.71 -9.18 10.72
C LYS A 199 -16.39 -7.73 10.34
N ASP A 200 -17.13 -7.19 9.38
CA ASP A 200 -16.97 -5.83 8.90
C ASP A 200 -17.62 -4.81 9.84
N TRP A 201 -17.16 -3.58 9.77
CA TRP A 201 -17.67 -2.48 10.60
C TRP A 201 -19.19 -2.33 10.46
N GLY A 202 -19.89 -2.31 11.58
CA GLY A 202 -21.35 -2.11 11.62
C GLY A 202 -22.19 -3.30 11.18
N ASP A 203 -21.60 -4.42 10.77
CA ASP A 203 -22.39 -5.58 10.33
C ASP A 203 -23.18 -6.21 11.48
N THR A 204 -24.38 -6.70 11.17
CA THR A 204 -25.33 -7.27 12.15
C THR A 204 -25.12 -8.76 12.40
N VAL A 205 -24.17 -9.39 11.67
CA VAL A 205 -23.77 -10.79 11.83
C VAL A 205 -22.38 -10.88 12.43
N GLN A 206 -22.07 -11.95 13.14
CA GLN A 206 -20.75 -12.16 13.75
C GLN A 206 -19.66 -12.52 12.75
N VAL A 207 -20.04 -13.01 11.56
CA VAL A 207 -19.15 -13.32 10.47
C VAL A 207 -19.74 -12.75 9.19
N SER A 208 -19.09 -11.74 8.63
CA SER A 208 -19.51 -11.12 7.38
C SER A 208 -19.26 -12.02 6.18
N ALA A 209 -20.12 -11.93 5.17
CA ALA A 209 -19.98 -12.73 3.94
C ALA A 209 -18.68 -12.41 3.18
N GLN A 210 -18.23 -11.17 3.25
CA GLN A 210 -16.93 -10.69 2.79
C GLN A 210 -16.18 -10.15 4.00
N ASN A 211 -14.95 -10.53 4.16
CA ASN A 211 -14.08 -10.06 5.24
C ASN A 211 -12.62 -10.26 4.79
N MET A 212 -11.65 -9.81 5.56
CA MET A 212 -10.25 -9.90 5.15
C MET A 212 -9.79 -11.36 4.98
N SER A 213 -10.30 -12.31 5.77
CA SER A 213 -9.94 -13.73 5.60
C SER A 213 -10.32 -14.29 4.24
N THR A 214 -11.43 -13.82 3.65
CA THR A 214 -11.87 -14.22 2.30
C THR A 214 -11.22 -13.40 1.20
N ARG A 215 -10.92 -12.12 1.48
CA ARG A 215 -10.34 -11.17 0.52
C ARG A 215 -8.83 -11.39 0.32
N TYR A 216 -8.14 -11.87 1.34
CA TYR A 216 -6.68 -12.05 1.33
C TYR A 216 -6.16 -12.86 0.14
N THR A 217 -6.92 -13.84 -0.34
CA THR A 217 -6.49 -14.71 -1.45
C THR A 217 -6.82 -14.17 -2.84
N GLN A 218 -7.36 -12.97 -2.96
CA GLN A 218 -7.81 -12.41 -4.23
C GLN A 218 -6.73 -11.57 -4.93
N VAL A 219 -6.77 -11.57 -6.28
CA VAL A 219 -5.89 -10.72 -7.09
C VAL A 219 -6.29 -9.25 -7.00
N TYR A 220 -7.57 -8.97 -6.76
CA TYR A 220 -8.12 -7.63 -6.65
C TYR A 220 -8.75 -7.38 -5.29
N ASP A 221 -8.66 -6.15 -4.82
CA ASP A 221 -9.34 -5.66 -3.64
C ASP A 221 -10.85 -5.65 -3.83
N ASN A 222 -11.33 -5.05 -4.93
CA ASN A 222 -12.75 -5.10 -5.27
C ASN A 222 -13.13 -6.52 -5.71
N TYR A 223 -14.05 -7.11 -4.96
CA TYR A 223 -14.41 -8.51 -4.98
C TYR A 223 -14.69 -9.06 -6.38
N ASN A 224 -13.85 -9.96 -6.88
CA ASN A 224 -14.02 -10.60 -8.18
C ASN A 224 -13.79 -12.13 -8.20
N ARG A 225 -13.52 -12.72 -7.03
CA ARG A 225 -13.29 -14.18 -6.84
C ARG A 225 -12.07 -14.75 -7.59
N LYS A 226 -11.25 -13.93 -8.23
CA LYS A 226 -10.02 -14.40 -8.88
C LYS A 226 -8.92 -14.59 -7.84
N THR A 227 -8.42 -15.83 -7.73
CA THR A 227 -7.34 -16.17 -6.81
C THR A 227 -6.00 -15.56 -7.28
N TYR A 228 -5.25 -14.98 -6.36
CA TYR A 228 -3.92 -14.47 -6.59
C TYR A 228 -2.88 -15.59 -6.68
N ASP A 229 -1.90 -15.46 -7.57
CA ASP A 229 -0.74 -16.34 -7.60
C ASP A 229 0.35 -15.83 -6.64
N PHE A 230 0.45 -16.44 -5.47
CA PHE A 230 1.40 -16.06 -4.42
C PHE A 230 2.88 -16.28 -4.77
N LYS A 231 3.19 -16.72 -5.99
CA LYS A 231 4.58 -16.84 -6.49
C LYS A 231 5.13 -15.53 -7.07
N GLU A 232 4.29 -14.52 -7.27
CA GLU A 232 4.67 -13.23 -7.88
C GLU A 232 5.68 -12.45 -7.01
N TYR A 233 5.60 -12.56 -5.69
CA TYR A 233 6.57 -12.01 -4.74
C TYR A 233 6.65 -12.87 -3.47
N ARG A 234 7.72 -12.71 -2.70
CA ARG A 234 7.90 -13.40 -1.41
C ARG A 234 8.35 -12.40 -0.34
N PRO A 235 7.49 -12.08 0.63
CA PRO A 235 7.85 -11.20 1.73
C PRO A 235 8.80 -11.92 2.70
N GLN A 236 9.70 -11.16 3.37
CA GLN A 236 10.44 -11.65 4.52
C GLN A 236 9.69 -11.42 5.83
N LEU A 237 8.71 -10.51 5.83
CA LEU A 237 7.87 -10.20 6.99
C LEU A 237 6.44 -9.97 6.53
N VAL A 238 5.48 -10.57 7.22
CA VAL A 238 4.06 -10.21 7.11
C VAL A 238 3.61 -9.50 8.38
N ILE A 239 3.02 -8.33 8.26
CA ILE A 239 2.43 -7.56 9.35
C ILE A 239 0.92 -7.67 9.24
N ILE A 240 0.22 -8.01 10.33
CA ILE A 240 -1.25 -8.10 10.37
C ILE A 240 -1.78 -7.09 11.40
N ASN A 241 -2.62 -6.17 10.95
CA ASN A 241 -3.28 -5.15 11.78
C ASN A 241 -4.79 -5.18 11.53
N LEU A 242 -5.49 -6.07 12.21
CA LEU A 242 -6.92 -6.33 12.07
C LEU A 242 -7.57 -6.46 13.45
N GLY A 243 -8.88 -6.25 13.51
CA GLY A 243 -9.69 -6.42 14.71
C GLY A 243 -10.48 -5.17 15.10
N THR A 244 -10.05 -3.99 14.69
CA THR A 244 -10.77 -2.74 15.00
C THR A 244 -12.22 -2.82 14.51
N ASN A 245 -12.46 -3.29 13.30
CA ASN A 245 -13.79 -3.41 12.71
C ASN A 245 -14.59 -4.60 13.27
N ASP A 246 -13.91 -5.71 13.59
CA ASP A 246 -14.55 -6.88 14.20
C ASP A 246 -15.26 -6.56 15.50
N PHE A 247 -14.67 -5.69 16.31
CA PHE A 247 -15.18 -5.32 17.65
C PHE A 247 -15.80 -3.91 17.72
N ALA A 248 -16.05 -3.30 16.55
CA ALA A 248 -16.79 -2.04 16.44
C ALA A 248 -18.32 -2.26 16.55
N LEU A 249 -19.09 -1.36 15.95
CA LEU A 249 -20.57 -1.41 15.97
C LEU A 249 -21.12 -2.71 15.34
N GLY A 250 -22.33 -3.12 15.76
CA GLY A 250 -23.03 -4.28 15.24
C GLY A 250 -22.83 -5.54 16.09
N ALA A 251 -22.92 -6.72 15.48
CA ALA A 251 -22.71 -7.99 16.18
C ALA A 251 -21.22 -8.19 16.51
N ILE A 252 -20.93 -8.62 17.72
CA ILE A 252 -19.56 -8.83 18.19
C ILE A 252 -19.22 -10.33 18.10
N PRO A 253 -18.14 -10.73 17.36
CA PRO A 253 -17.70 -12.11 17.37
C PRO A 253 -17.19 -12.55 18.74
N THR A 254 -17.29 -13.84 19.03
CA THR A 254 -16.69 -14.38 20.24
C THR A 254 -15.16 -14.37 20.14
N ALA A 255 -14.48 -14.38 21.29
CA ALA A 255 -13.02 -14.47 21.33
C ALA A 255 -12.51 -15.72 20.61
N GLU A 256 -13.21 -16.85 20.74
CA GLU A 256 -12.87 -18.11 20.08
C GLU A 256 -12.99 -17.99 18.56
N GLN A 257 -14.07 -17.41 18.04
CA GLN A 257 -14.28 -17.20 16.60
C GLN A 257 -13.16 -16.32 16.04
N TYR A 258 -12.86 -15.22 16.69
CA TYR A 258 -11.83 -14.27 16.24
C TYR A 258 -10.42 -14.88 16.27
N VAL A 259 -10.03 -15.48 17.39
CA VAL A 259 -8.69 -16.07 17.54
C VAL A 259 -8.48 -17.26 16.60
N ASN A 260 -9.48 -18.11 16.40
CA ASN A 260 -9.39 -19.21 15.45
C ASN A 260 -9.29 -18.72 14.00
N ALA A 261 -10.00 -17.66 13.64
CA ALA A 261 -9.86 -17.02 12.31
C ALA A 261 -8.49 -16.39 12.12
N TYR A 262 -7.95 -15.77 13.16
CA TYR A 262 -6.60 -15.20 13.11
C TYR A 262 -5.53 -16.27 12.88
N LEU A 263 -5.61 -17.39 13.60
CA LEU A 263 -4.73 -18.54 13.39
C LEU A 263 -4.86 -19.07 11.95
N LYS A 264 -6.07 -19.19 11.43
CA LYS A 264 -6.32 -19.62 10.04
C LYS A 264 -5.71 -18.65 9.01
N LEU A 265 -5.77 -17.34 9.25
CA LEU A 265 -5.11 -16.38 8.37
C LEU A 265 -3.59 -16.55 8.40
N ILE A 266 -2.99 -16.73 9.60
CA ILE A 266 -1.56 -17.00 9.75
C ILE A 266 -1.17 -18.30 9.02
N ASP A 267 -1.96 -19.36 9.17
CA ASP A 267 -1.73 -20.63 8.47
C ASP A 267 -1.80 -20.44 6.95
N THR A 268 -2.73 -19.63 6.46
CA THR A 268 -2.84 -19.28 5.03
C THR A 268 -1.60 -18.54 4.54
N VAL A 269 -1.10 -17.56 5.30
CA VAL A 269 0.15 -16.84 5.01
C VAL A 269 1.32 -17.83 4.92
N LYS A 270 1.46 -18.71 5.92
CA LYS A 270 2.55 -19.69 5.97
C LYS A 270 2.43 -20.78 4.90
N LEU A 271 1.21 -21.15 4.51
CA LEU A 271 0.97 -22.08 3.40
C LEU A 271 1.57 -21.53 2.07
N HIS A 272 1.42 -20.24 1.83
CA HIS A 272 1.88 -19.60 0.59
C HIS A 272 3.36 -19.20 0.61
N TYR A 273 3.84 -18.69 1.74
CA TYR A 273 5.19 -18.11 1.83
C TYR A 273 6.19 -18.96 2.63
N GLY A 274 5.75 -20.06 3.26
CA GLY A 274 6.57 -20.88 4.15
C GLY A 274 6.68 -20.30 5.55
N ASP A 275 7.63 -20.79 6.32
CA ASP A 275 7.82 -20.38 7.72
C ASP A 275 8.56 -19.03 7.83
N ILE A 276 7.86 -17.95 7.45
CA ILE A 276 8.34 -16.57 7.55
C ILE A 276 7.79 -15.90 8.83
N PRO A 277 8.46 -14.85 9.35
CA PRO A 277 7.95 -14.04 10.44
C PRO A 277 6.59 -13.41 10.13
N VAL A 278 5.63 -13.60 11.04
CA VAL A 278 4.32 -12.94 11.05
C VAL A 278 4.22 -12.11 12.31
N PHE A 279 4.04 -10.80 12.16
CA PHE A 279 3.94 -9.84 13.24
C PHE A 279 2.53 -9.30 13.37
N CYS A 280 1.81 -9.73 14.40
CA CYS A 280 0.43 -9.37 14.70
C CYS A 280 0.41 -8.11 15.57
N ILE A 281 -0.14 -7.03 15.07
CA ILE A 281 -0.23 -5.74 15.78
C ILE A 281 -1.44 -5.74 16.71
N ILE A 282 -1.29 -5.15 17.90
CA ILE A 282 -2.41 -4.68 18.71
C ILE A 282 -2.71 -3.24 18.25
N PRO A 283 -3.85 -2.98 17.57
CA PRO A 283 -4.16 -1.64 17.09
C PRO A 283 -4.12 -0.60 18.22
N TYR A 284 -3.71 0.64 17.94
CA TYR A 284 -3.67 1.69 18.95
C TYR A 284 -5.05 1.96 19.59
N SER A 285 -6.12 1.74 18.81
CA SER A 285 -7.52 1.90 19.22
C SER A 285 -8.13 0.64 19.85
N ALA A 286 -7.33 -0.41 20.09
CA ALA A 286 -7.83 -1.67 20.62
C ALA A 286 -8.44 -1.47 22.02
N GLY A 287 -9.74 -1.74 22.15
CA GLY A 287 -10.40 -1.83 23.43
C GLY A 287 -9.94 -3.08 24.23
N LEU A 288 -10.40 -3.17 25.49
CA LEU A 288 -10.01 -4.26 26.39
C LEU A 288 -10.31 -5.65 25.82
N TYR A 289 -11.44 -5.80 25.11
CA TYR A 289 -11.84 -7.11 24.58
C TYR A 289 -10.94 -7.56 23.42
N LEU A 290 -10.67 -6.69 22.44
CA LEU A 290 -9.73 -7.00 21.36
C LEU A 290 -8.32 -7.28 21.90
N THR A 291 -7.86 -6.46 22.87
CA THR A 291 -6.58 -6.66 23.53
C THR A 291 -6.50 -8.04 24.21
N ALA A 292 -7.59 -8.47 24.89
CA ALA A 292 -7.66 -9.80 25.50
C ALA A 292 -7.61 -10.93 24.45
N CYS A 293 -8.31 -10.78 23.32
CA CYS A 293 -8.25 -11.73 22.21
C CYS A 293 -6.83 -11.88 21.63
N LEU A 294 -6.13 -10.77 21.44
CA LEU A 294 -4.74 -10.80 20.91
C LEU A 294 -3.74 -11.34 21.95
N ARG A 295 -3.98 -11.15 23.25
CA ARG A 295 -3.22 -11.85 24.30
C ARG A 295 -3.45 -13.36 24.24
N GLN A 296 -4.71 -13.80 24.08
CA GLN A 296 -5.03 -15.23 23.90
C GLN A 296 -4.36 -15.79 22.64
N LEU A 297 -4.32 -15.02 21.52
CA LEU A 297 -3.55 -15.40 20.34
C LEU A 297 -2.07 -15.62 20.68
N LYS A 298 -1.46 -14.68 21.43
CA LYS A 298 -0.06 -14.77 21.87
C LYS A 298 0.20 -16.04 22.69
N GLU A 299 -0.70 -16.39 23.62
CA GLU A 299 -0.58 -17.61 24.43
C GLU A 299 -0.69 -18.86 23.56
N LYS A 300 -1.68 -18.92 22.64
CA LYS A 300 -1.84 -20.06 21.73
C LYS A 300 -0.69 -20.23 20.75
N THR A 301 0.01 -19.17 20.41
CA THR A 301 1.15 -19.19 19.46
C THR A 301 2.51 -19.22 20.14
N ALA A 302 2.58 -19.30 21.47
CA ALA A 302 3.82 -19.21 22.23
C ALA A 302 4.87 -20.30 21.87
N THR A 303 4.43 -21.45 21.36
CA THR A 303 5.28 -22.54 20.89
C THR A 303 5.46 -22.58 19.38
N HIS A 304 4.84 -21.65 18.64
CA HIS A 304 4.94 -21.59 17.18
C HIS A 304 6.12 -20.68 16.79
N ASN A 305 6.96 -21.20 15.92
CA ASN A 305 8.09 -20.42 15.40
C ASN A 305 7.58 -19.25 14.54
N HIS A 306 8.28 -18.13 14.60
CA HIS A 306 8.10 -16.98 13.73
C HIS A 306 6.69 -16.35 13.76
N ILE A 307 5.95 -16.49 14.87
CA ILE A 307 4.72 -15.75 15.13
C ILE A 307 4.95 -14.82 16.32
N TYR A 308 4.76 -13.54 16.12
CA TYR A 308 5.00 -12.50 17.10
C TYR A 308 3.75 -11.66 17.29
N VAL A 309 3.35 -11.42 18.53
CA VAL A 309 2.27 -10.48 18.86
C VAL A 309 2.89 -9.26 19.52
N ALA A 310 2.61 -8.10 18.97
CA ALA A 310 3.13 -6.82 19.45
C ALA A 310 2.84 -6.58 20.94
N SER A 311 3.65 -5.76 21.58
CA SER A 311 3.26 -5.11 22.82
C SER A 311 2.15 -4.09 22.53
N PRO A 312 1.20 -3.88 23.48
CA PRO A 312 0.23 -2.80 23.35
C PRO A 312 0.94 -1.47 23.11
N MET A 313 0.39 -0.66 22.20
CA MET A 313 0.96 0.67 21.95
C MET A 313 0.76 1.55 23.18
N PRO A 314 1.76 2.37 23.54
CA PRO A 314 1.57 3.39 24.56
C PRO A 314 0.53 4.41 24.10
N ASP A 315 -0.12 5.08 25.04
CA ASP A 315 -1.09 6.15 24.77
C ASP A 315 -0.39 7.44 24.32
N ILE A 316 0.05 7.45 23.06
CA ILE A 316 0.77 8.56 22.43
C ILE A 316 0.00 9.22 21.29
N ILE A 317 -1.15 8.66 20.92
CA ILE A 317 -2.02 9.20 19.87
C ILE A 317 -3.03 10.14 20.54
N THR A 318 -3.01 11.41 20.14
CA THR A 318 -3.89 12.44 20.69
C THR A 318 -4.94 12.85 19.67
N GLN A 319 -6.14 13.17 20.16
CA GLN A 319 -7.26 13.56 19.29
C GLN A 319 -7.00 14.89 18.57
N ASP A 320 -6.33 15.83 19.24
CA ASP A 320 -6.17 17.20 18.74
C ASP A 320 -5.14 17.32 17.60
N TYR A 321 -4.13 16.44 17.55
CA TYR A 321 -2.99 16.61 16.65
C TYR A 321 -2.77 15.42 15.71
N ASP A 322 -3.28 14.24 16.07
CA ASP A 322 -2.91 12.99 15.40
C ASP A 322 -4.06 12.39 14.58
N MET A 323 -5.23 13.05 14.57
CA MET A 323 -6.40 12.58 13.84
C MET A 323 -6.66 13.41 12.59
N GLY A 324 -7.00 12.69 11.53
CA GLY A 324 -7.54 13.19 10.29
C GLY A 324 -9.00 12.78 10.11
N ALA A 325 -9.50 12.81 8.88
CA ALA A 325 -10.91 12.60 8.56
C ALA A 325 -11.50 11.36 9.22
N ALA A 326 -12.74 11.51 9.69
CA ALA A 326 -13.54 10.46 10.30
C ALA A 326 -12.82 9.72 11.45
N TRP A 327 -12.07 10.46 12.27
CA TRP A 327 -11.34 9.94 13.44
C TRP A 327 -10.28 8.88 13.12
N HIS A 328 -9.73 8.90 11.89
CA HIS A 328 -8.59 8.08 11.54
C HIS A 328 -7.28 8.82 11.79
N PRO A 329 -6.17 8.11 12.07
CA PRO A 329 -4.88 8.77 12.25
C PRO A 329 -4.47 9.54 10.99
N ASN A 330 -4.16 10.83 11.16
CA ASN A 330 -3.51 11.62 10.12
C ASN A 330 -2.04 11.20 9.96
N TYR A 331 -1.29 11.86 9.08
CA TYR A 331 0.12 11.52 8.85
C TYR A 331 0.96 11.52 10.14
N GLN A 332 0.68 12.44 11.07
CA GLN A 332 1.40 12.51 12.34
C GLN A 332 1.06 11.31 13.25
N GLY A 333 -0.21 10.96 13.35
CA GLY A 333 -0.65 9.76 14.08
C GLY A 333 -0.07 8.49 13.48
N GLN A 334 -0.08 8.36 12.16
CA GLN A 334 0.51 7.22 11.45
C GLN A 334 2.04 7.09 11.69
N ARG A 335 2.76 8.21 11.75
CA ARG A 335 4.18 8.21 12.12
C ARG A 335 4.40 7.69 13.53
N LYS A 336 3.60 8.11 14.50
CA LYS A 336 3.68 7.62 15.89
C LYS A 336 3.43 6.12 15.96
N ILE A 337 2.43 5.60 15.22
CA ILE A 337 2.18 4.16 15.10
C ILE A 337 3.44 3.45 14.55
N ALA A 338 3.99 3.93 13.44
CA ALA A 338 5.18 3.34 12.85
C ALA A 338 6.37 3.33 13.82
N MET A 339 6.61 4.44 14.52
CA MET A 339 7.72 4.57 15.48
C MET A 339 7.62 3.59 16.65
N THR A 340 6.42 3.18 17.08
CA THR A 340 6.25 2.17 18.12
C THR A 340 6.53 0.75 17.62
N LEU A 341 6.36 0.50 16.34
CA LEU A 341 6.51 -0.81 15.71
C LEU A 341 7.92 -1.06 15.17
N ILE A 342 8.60 -0.05 14.67
CA ILE A 342 9.94 -0.14 14.08
C ILE A 342 10.95 -0.83 15.01
N PRO A 343 11.08 -0.49 16.31
CA PRO A 343 12.02 -1.18 17.20
C PRO A 343 11.68 -2.66 17.40
N GLN A 344 10.40 -3.01 17.45
CA GLN A 344 9.94 -4.39 17.59
C GLN A 344 10.27 -5.20 16.32
N ILE A 345 10.03 -4.62 15.15
CA ILE A 345 10.37 -5.25 13.86
C ILE A 345 11.89 -5.42 13.73
N SER A 346 12.67 -4.41 14.13
CA SER A 346 14.13 -4.50 14.17
C SER A 346 14.60 -5.70 15.01
N ALA A 347 14.02 -5.89 16.20
CA ALA A 347 14.35 -7.00 17.08
C ALA A 347 13.95 -8.37 16.49
N ILE A 348 12.79 -8.46 15.82
CA ILE A 348 12.30 -9.69 15.18
C ILE A 348 13.17 -10.08 13.98
N MET A 349 13.49 -9.10 13.13
CA MET A 349 14.12 -9.32 11.83
C MET A 349 15.66 -9.21 11.87
N GLY A 350 16.24 -8.68 12.94
CA GLY A 350 17.65 -8.30 12.98
C GLY A 350 18.00 -7.14 12.04
N TRP A 351 17.00 -6.36 11.59
CA TRP A 351 17.24 -5.20 10.74
C TRP A 351 17.70 -4.02 11.58
N GLN A 352 18.80 -3.38 11.15
CA GLN A 352 19.38 -2.28 11.90
C GLN A 352 18.44 -1.06 11.95
N LEU A 353 18.40 -0.39 13.10
CA LEU A 353 17.80 0.92 13.25
C LEU A 353 18.76 1.97 12.68
N ASN A 354 18.23 2.83 11.82
CA ASN A 354 19.00 3.94 11.27
C ASN A 354 19.12 5.06 12.30
N SER A 355 20.35 5.51 12.56
CA SER A 355 20.62 6.55 13.57
C SER A 355 20.18 7.96 13.18
N TYR A 356 19.79 8.17 11.91
CA TYR A 356 19.47 9.50 11.36
C TYR A 356 17.99 9.69 11.01
N ASP A 357 17.14 8.65 11.11
CA ASP A 357 15.76 8.66 10.60
C ASP A 357 14.69 8.51 11.70
N LEU A 358 15.05 8.74 12.95
CA LEU A 358 14.14 8.73 14.12
C LEU A 358 13.67 10.13 14.48
#